data_391af62644ee5dfc58e85092bad02410
#
_entry.id   391af62644ee5dfc58e85092bad02410
#
_cell.length_a   1.000
_cell.length_b   1.000
_cell.length_c   1.000
_cell.angle_alpha   90.00
_cell.angle_beta   90.00
_cell.angle_gamma   90.00
#
_symmetry.space_group_name_H-M   'P 1'
#
loop_
_entity.id
_entity.type
_entity.pdbx_description
1 polymer ?
#
loop_
_entity_poly.entity_id
_entity_poly.type
_entity_poly.pdbx_seq_one_letter_code
_entity_poly.pdbx_strand_id
1 'polypeptide(L)'
;MKYGQFCPIAKATEVIGEKWTILIIRELLMGGSRFSELQRGLSLVSPTVLSKRLGALEDRGLVLKKRIQGQRGHEYFPTESCQELLPVIVSLGDWGMRWARNNLTESDYDVELLMLYLQRSVKPEKLPGNETVIRFKFTDIDDLSKWWLLVSGDNVDICVSDPGKDVDIYFTSTVKVMADVWICLLYTSDAADDFAVV
;
A
#
# COMPACT_ATOMS: atom_id res chain seq x y z
N MET A 1 -13.63 -20.49 -6.36
CA MET A 1 -14.80 -20.46 -7.30
C MET A 1 -14.32 -21.05 -8.62
N LYS A 2 -15.12 -21.90 -9.31
CA LYS A 2 -14.76 -22.48 -10.61
C LYS A 2 -15.80 -22.05 -11.64
N TYR A 3 -15.34 -21.49 -12.76
CA TYR A 3 -16.23 -21.05 -13.85
C TYR A 3 -16.49 -22.15 -14.90
N GLY A 4 -15.72 -23.24 -14.88
CA GLY A 4 -15.88 -24.32 -15.84
C GLY A 4 -15.55 -23.94 -17.29
N GLN A 5 -14.77 -22.89 -17.50
CA GLN A 5 -14.39 -22.38 -18.81
C GLN A 5 -12.89 -22.59 -19.07
N PHE A 6 -12.53 -22.86 -20.32
CA PHE A 6 -11.13 -22.95 -20.76
C PHE A 6 -10.48 -21.56 -21.00
N CYS A 7 -11.25 -20.48 -20.94
CA CYS A 7 -10.81 -19.11 -21.15
C CYS A 7 -9.71 -18.73 -20.13
N PRO A 8 -8.54 -18.23 -20.55
CA PRO A 8 -7.46 -17.81 -19.65
C PRO A 8 -7.90 -16.74 -18.64
N ILE A 9 -8.78 -15.81 -19.04
CA ILE A 9 -9.31 -14.78 -18.13
C ILE A 9 -10.15 -15.44 -17.02
N ALA A 10 -11.00 -16.44 -17.37
CA ALA A 10 -11.76 -17.18 -16.36
C ALA A 10 -10.82 -17.90 -15.38
N LYS A 11 -9.72 -18.50 -15.87
CA LYS A 11 -8.73 -19.15 -15.02
C LYS A 11 -7.99 -18.18 -14.11
N ALA A 12 -7.58 -17.03 -14.62
CA ALA A 12 -7.01 -15.97 -13.80
C ALA A 12 -8.00 -15.50 -12.73
N THR A 13 -9.26 -15.27 -13.10
CA THR A 13 -10.31 -14.85 -12.15
C THR A 13 -10.59 -15.93 -11.09
N GLU A 14 -10.48 -17.22 -11.42
CA GLU A 14 -10.58 -18.31 -10.42
C GLU A 14 -9.46 -18.20 -9.35
N VAL A 15 -8.32 -17.60 -9.69
CA VAL A 15 -7.15 -17.40 -8.80
C VAL A 15 -7.26 -16.12 -8.00
N ILE A 16 -7.48 -14.98 -8.67
CA ILE A 16 -7.37 -13.64 -8.06
C ILE A 16 -8.72 -12.94 -7.84
N GLY A 17 -9.84 -13.49 -8.36
CA GLY A 17 -11.13 -12.82 -8.37
C GLY A 17 -11.91 -12.83 -7.05
N GLU A 18 -11.38 -13.44 -6.00
CA GLU A 18 -12.04 -13.41 -4.69
C GLU A 18 -11.82 -12.06 -4.00
N LYS A 19 -12.86 -11.57 -3.31
CA LYS A 19 -12.81 -10.30 -2.58
C LYS A 19 -11.52 -10.20 -1.73
N TRP A 20 -10.85 -9.06 -1.79
CA TRP A 20 -9.59 -8.71 -1.12
C TRP A 20 -8.32 -9.27 -1.77
N THR A 21 -8.39 -10.29 -2.61
CA THR A 21 -7.20 -10.98 -3.13
C THR A 21 -6.29 -10.04 -3.94
N ILE A 22 -6.86 -9.27 -4.87
CA ILE A 22 -6.08 -8.29 -5.68
C ILE A 22 -5.45 -7.21 -4.80
N LEU A 23 -6.19 -6.73 -3.79
CA LEU A 23 -5.65 -5.72 -2.88
C LEU A 23 -4.54 -6.26 -1.98
N ILE A 24 -4.60 -7.52 -1.56
CA ILE A 24 -3.52 -8.19 -0.82
C ILE A 24 -2.28 -8.33 -1.72
N ILE A 25 -2.46 -8.75 -2.97
CA ILE A 25 -1.36 -8.83 -3.95
C ILE A 25 -0.74 -7.45 -4.15
N ARG A 26 -1.54 -6.39 -4.29
CA ARG A 26 -1.05 -5.01 -4.37
C ARG A 26 -0.15 -4.67 -3.18
N GLU A 27 -0.60 -4.92 -1.95
CA GLU A 27 0.19 -4.63 -0.75
C GLU A 27 1.52 -5.40 -0.71
N LEU A 28 1.52 -6.67 -1.12
CA LEU A 28 2.74 -7.47 -1.23
C LEU A 28 3.70 -6.92 -2.28
N LEU A 29 3.19 -6.52 -3.45
CA LEU A 29 3.98 -5.93 -4.54
C LEU A 29 4.51 -4.54 -4.19
N MET A 30 3.85 -3.82 -3.27
CA MET A 30 4.31 -2.55 -2.71
C MET A 30 5.26 -2.70 -1.51
N GLY A 31 5.80 -3.91 -1.27
CA GLY A 31 6.81 -4.18 -0.25
C GLY A 31 6.28 -4.57 1.14
N GLY A 32 4.98 -4.62 1.33
CA GLY A 32 4.41 -5.16 2.58
C GLY A 32 4.74 -6.64 2.71
N SER A 33 5.39 -7.03 3.80
CA SER A 33 5.80 -8.41 4.03
C SER A 33 5.21 -9.01 5.30
N ARG A 34 5.00 -8.21 6.35
CA ARG A 34 4.48 -8.70 7.62
C ARG A 34 2.96 -8.65 7.67
N PHE A 35 2.37 -9.59 8.40
CA PHE A 35 0.91 -9.62 8.57
C PHE A 35 0.33 -8.28 9.05
N SER A 36 1.02 -7.64 10.01
CA SER A 36 0.61 -6.33 10.55
C SER A 36 0.70 -5.20 9.53
N GLU A 37 1.68 -5.24 8.63
CA GLU A 37 1.84 -4.26 7.55
C GLU A 37 0.72 -4.41 6.52
N LEU A 38 0.45 -5.66 6.10
CA LEU A 38 -0.66 -5.98 5.20
C LEU A 38 -2.00 -5.60 5.80
N GLN A 39 -2.19 -5.85 7.12
CA GLN A 39 -3.42 -5.47 7.82
C GLN A 39 -3.59 -3.95 7.88
N ARG A 40 -2.52 -3.19 8.05
CA ARG A 40 -2.56 -1.71 8.05
C ARG A 40 -2.93 -1.16 6.68
N GLY A 41 -2.36 -1.71 5.60
CA GLY A 41 -2.71 -1.32 4.23
C GLY A 41 -4.12 -1.76 3.79
N LEU A 42 -4.81 -2.56 4.61
CA LEU A 42 -6.11 -3.15 4.35
C LEU A 42 -7.00 -3.07 5.61
N SER A 43 -7.20 -1.86 6.14
CA SER A 43 -7.83 -1.60 7.45
C SER A 43 -9.19 -2.28 7.64
N LEU A 44 -9.98 -2.39 6.57
CA LEU A 44 -11.33 -3.01 6.60
C LEU A 44 -11.33 -4.54 6.46
N VAL A 45 -10.17 -5.17 6.27
CA VAL A 45 -10.07 -6.64 6.18
C VAL A 45 -9.93 -7.23 7.58
N SER A 46 -10.80 -8.16 7.96
CA SER A 46 -10.61 -8.86 9.23
C SER A 46 -9.36 -9.76 9.19
N PRO A 47 -8.64 -9.91 10.32
CA PRO A 47 -7.45 -10.79 10.40
C PRO A 47 -7.71 -12.21 9.92
N THR A 48 -8.91 -12.75 10.17
CA THR A 48 -9.31 -14.09 9.72
C THR A 48 -9.38 -14.17 8.20
N VAL A 49 -9.96 -13.15 7.54
CA VAL A 49 -10.05 -13.09 6.08
C VAL A 49 -8.68 -12.91 5.46
N LEU A 50 -7.84 -12.01 6.00
CA LEU A 50 -6.48 -11.82 5.53
C LEU A 50 -5.68 -13.12 5.62
N SER A 51 -5.70 -13.80 6.77
CA SER A 51 -5.01 -15.09 6.95
C SER A 51 -5.48 -16.15 5.95
N LYS A 52 -6.80 -16.25 5.75
CA LYS A 52 -7.39 -17.18 4.76
C LYS A 52 -6.93 -16.88 3.34
N ARG A 53 -6.89 -15.60 2.95
CA ARG A 53 -6.46 -15.19 1.61
C ARG A 53 -4.97 -15.44 1.39
N LEU A 54 -4.13 -15.11 2.37
CA LEU A 54 -2.70 -15.39 2.31
C LEU A 54 -2.41 -16.89 2.18
N GLY A 55 -3.11 -17.75 2.94
CA GLY A 55 -3.02 -19.20 2.78
C GLY A 55 -3.43 -19.67 1.39
N ALA A 56 -4.53 -19.15 0.84
CA ALA A 56 -4.98 -19.49 -0.51
C ALA A 56 -4.00 -19.02 -1.60
N LEU A 57 -3.30 -17.90 -1.41
CA LEU A 57 -2.25 -17.44 -2.33
C LEU A 57 -0.99 -18.31 -2.21
N GLU A 58 -0.63 -18.75 -0.99
CA GLU A 58 0.46 -19.70 -0.74
C GLU A 58 0.19 -21.04 -1.43
N ASP A 59 -1.01 -21.61 -1.24
CA ASP A 59 -1.44 -22.88 -1.87
C ASP A 59 -1.40 -22.83 -3.41
N ARG A 60 -1.53 -21.64 -4.00
CA ARG A 60 -1.48 -21.41 -5.45
C ARG A 60 -0.10 -21.02 -5.97
N GLY A 61 0.90 -20.97 -5.09
CA GLY A 61 2.27 -20.64 -5.45
C GLY A 61 2.50 -19.16 -5.81
N LEU A 62 1.60 -18.26 -5.42
CA LEU A 62 1.74 -16.81 -5.62
C LEU A 62 2.50 -16.14 -4.48
N VAL A 63 2.51 -16.75 -3.30
CA VAL A 63 3.13 -16.19 -2.10
C VAL A 63 4.02 -17.24 -1.44
N LEU A 64 5.20 -16.83 -1.01
CA LEU A 64 6.10 -17.60 -0.15
C LEU A 64 5.94 -17.09 1.29
N LYS A 65 5.61 -18.00 2.20
CA LYS A 65 5.55 -17.73 3.63
C LYS A 65 6.84 -18.18 4.30
N LYS A 66 7.53 -17.26 4.96
CA LYS A 66 8.78 -17.56 5.69
C LYS A 66 8.60 -17.23 7.16
N ARG A 67 9.17 -18.05 8.03
CA ARG A 67 9.19 -17.77 9.48
C ARG A 67 10.26 -16.72 9.78
N ILE A 68 9.93 -15.73 10.60
CA ILE A 68 10.87 -14.71 11.04
C ILE A 68 11.87 -15.36 12.00
N GLN A 69 13.16 -15.23 11.70
CA GLN A 69 14.21 -15.76 12.58
C GLN A 69 14.26 -14.96 13.89
N GLY A 70 14.26 -15.68 15.04
CA GLY A 70 14.36 -15.05 16.35
C GLY A 70 13.11 -14.30 16.84
N GLN A 71 12.04 -14.27 16.07
CA GLN A 71 10.78 -13.60 16.45
C GLN A 71 9.57 -14.51 16.22
N ARG A 72 8.43 -14.13 16.83
CA ARG A 72 7.15 -14.75 16.51
C ARG A 72 6.58 -14.15 15.22
N GLY A 73 6.06 -14.98 14.33
CA GLY A 73 5.35 -14.55 13.13
C GLY A 73 5.96 -15.05 11.85
N HIS A 74 5.40 -14.57 10.75
CA HIS A 74 5.78 -14.94 9.39
C HIS A 74 5.87 -13.68 8.54
N GLU A 75 6.72 -13.74 7.54
CA GLU A 75 6.80 -12.82 6.41
C GLU A 75 6.27 -13.49 5.16
N TYR A 76 5.67 -12.70 4.30
CA TYR A 76 5.03 -13.11 3.06
C TYR A 76 5.72 -12.39 1.90
N PHE A 77 6.19 -13.14 0.93
CA PHE A 77 6.91 -12.61 -0.22
C PHE A 77 6.21 -13.01 -1.50
N PRO A 78 6.01 -12.07 -2.46
CA PRO A 78 5.48 -12.43 -3.77
C PRO A 78 6.47 -13.32 -4.52
N THR A 79 5.97 -14.37 -5.17
CA THR A 79 6.75 -15.19 -6.10
C THR A 79 6.88 -14.47 -7.44
N GLU A 80 7.72 -14.99 -8.34
CA GLU A 80 7.86 -14.49 -9.70
C GLU A 80 6.51 -14.38 -10.42
N SER A 81 5.67 -15.43 -10.33
CA SER A 81 4.33 -15.43 -10.93
C SER A 81 3.39 -14.38 -10.31
N CYS A 82 3.59 -14.02 -9.03
CA CYS A 82 2.87 -12.92 -8.41
C CYS A 82 3.39 -11.56 -8.87
N GLN A 83 4.71 -11.41 -9.04
CA GLN A 83 5.33 -10.19 -9.54
C GLN A 83 4.88 -9.86 -10.97
N GLU A 84 4.67 -10.87 -11.83
CA GLU A 84 4.11 -10.70 -13.17
C GLU A 84 2.69 -10.12 -13.18
N LEU A 85 1.97 -10.10 -12.05
CA LEU A 85 0.68 -9.41 -11.93
C LEU A 85 0.81 -7.89 -11.77
N LEU A 86 2.01 -7.35 -11.51
CA LEU A 86 2.19 -5.90 -11.32
C LEU A 86 1.63 -5.08 -12.48
N PRO A 87 1.97 -5.33 -13.76
CA PRO A 87 1.42 -4.55 -14.88
C PRO A 87 -0.10 -4.69 -15.00
N VAL A 88 -0.67 -5.82 -14.61
CA VAL A 88 -2.13 -6.01 -14.60
C VAL A 88 -2.80 -5.14 -13.53
N ILE A 89 -2.19 -5.07 -12.35
CA ILE A 89 -2.70 -4.25 -11.22
C ILE A 89 -2.57 -2.75 -11.56
N VAL A 90 -1.46 -2.33 -12.15
CA VAL A 90 -1.27 -0.95 -12.63
C VAL A 90 -2.36 -0.60 -13.66
N SER A 91 -2.55 -1.44 -14.69
CA SER A 91 -3.59 -1.23 -15.70
C SER A 91 -5.01 -1.19 -15.10
N LEU A 92 -5.26 -1.99 -14.06
CA LEU A 92 -6.53 -1.95 -13.34
C LEU A 92 -6.69 -0.64 -12.55
N GLY A 93 -5.60 -0.13 -11.96
CA GLY A 93 -5.55 1.17 -11.30
C GLY A 93 -5.84 2.32 -12.27
N ASP A 94 -5.22 2.31 -13.45
CA ASP A 94 -5.46 3.29 -14.52
C ASP A 94 -6.91 3.30 -14.99
N TRP A 95 -7.48 2.11 -15.15
CA TRP A 95 -8.90 1.97 -15.47
C TRP A 95 -9.78 2.54 -14.36
N GLY A 96 -9.45 2.21 -13.11
CA GLY A 96 -10.15 2.70 -11.92
C GLY A 96 -10.12 4.23 -11.82
N MET A 97 -8.98 4.85 -12.08
CA MET A 97 -8.83 6.30 -12.12
C MET A 97 -9.71 6.96 -13.18
N ARG A 98 -9.81 6.37 -14.36
CA ARG A 98 -10.63 6.90 -15.45
C ARG A 98 -12.13 6.76 -15.23
N TRP A 99 -12.55 5.61 -14.69
CA TRP A 99 -13.95 5.20 -14.76
C TRP A 99 -14.63 4.99 -13.41
N ALA A 100 -13.86 4.79 -12.34
CA ALA A 100 -14.38 4.50 -11.01
C ALA A 100 -14.12 5.62 -9.98
N ARG A 101 -13.27 6.61 -10.30
CA ARG A 101 -12.91 7.71 -9.37
C ARG A 101 -14.14 8.48 -8.86
N ASN A 102 -15.16 8.67 -9.70
CA ASN A 102 -16.38 9.37 -9.30
C ASN A 102 -17.22 8.61 -8.27
N ASN A 103 -16.90 7.35 -7.98
CA ASN A 103 -17.55 6.56 -6.94
C ASN A 103 -16.92 6.76 -5.56
N LEU A 104 -15.83 7.54 -5.44
CA LEU A 104 -15.20 7.83 -4.16
C LEU A 104 -16.13 8.67 -3.29
N THR A 105 -16.28 8.23 -2.05
CA THR A 105 -17.04 8.90 -1.00
C THR A 105 -16.09 9.37 0.11
N GLU A 106 -16.55 10.20 1.03
CA GLU A 106 -15.72 10.65 2.14
C GLU A 106 -15.19 9.51 3.00
N SER A 107 -15.92 8.40 3.10
CA SER A 107 -15.49 7.21 3.85
C SER A 107 -14.36 6.42 3.19
N ASP A 108 -14.01 6.73 1.95
CA ASP A 108 -12.90 6.07 1.23
C ASP A 108 -11.55 6.75 1.50
N TYR A 109 -11.54 7.94 2.11
CA TYR A 109 -10.32 8.68 2.44
C TYR A 109 -9.76 8.26 3.80
N ASP A 110 -9.08 7.12 3.83
CA ASP A 110 -8.42 6.56 5.00
C ASP A 110 -7.06 7.24 5.22
N VAL A 111 -6.90 7.96 6.33
CA VAL A 111 -5.67 8.69 6.65
C VAL A 111 -4.49 7.76 6.94
N GLU A 112 -4.73 6.60 7.55
CA GLU A 112 -3.66 5.62 7.82
C GLU A 112 -3.10 5.05 6.52
N LEU A 113 -4.00 4.71 5.58
CA LEU A 113 -3.63 4.25 4.24
C LEU A 113 -2.88 5.33 3.46
N LEU A 114 -3.35 6.58 3.51
CA LEU A 114 -2.67 7.71 2.90
C LEU A 114 -1.25 7.87 3.44
N MET A 115 -1.09 7.87 4.76
CA MET A 115 0.24 8.01 5.39
C MET A 115 1.17 6.84 5.05
N LEU A 116 0.64 5.62 4.95
CA LEU A 116 1.41 4.45 4.51
C LEU A 116 1.91 4.63 3.07
N TYR A 117 1.07 5.15 2.18
CA TYR A 117 1.47 5.42 0.80
C TYR A 117 2.46 6.57 0.69
N LEU A 118 2.27 7.64 1.45
CA LEU A 118 3.24 8.74 1.52
C LEU A 118 4.59 8.24 2.03
N GLN A 119 4.62 7.40 3.07
CA GLN A 119 5.84 6.78 3.58
C GLN A 119 6.60 6.02 2.48
N ARG A 120 5.89 5.17 1.73
CA ARG A 120 6.46 4.37 0.65
C ARG A 120 6.91 5.19 -0.56
N SER A 121 6.35 6.40 -0.74
CA SER A 121 6.68 7.30 -1.85
C SER A 121 7.87 8.23 -1.56
N VAL A 122 8.30 8.30 -0.30
CA VAL A 122 9.48 9.12 0.05
C VAL A 122 10.73 8.51 -0.57
N LYS A 123 11.49 9.34 -1.25
CA LYS A 123 12.82 9.02 -1.79
C LYS A 123 13.88 9.67 -0.88
N PRO A 124 14.44 8.94 0.11
CA PRO A 124 15.35 9.51 1.11
C PRO A 124 16.55 10.20 0.48
N GLU A 125 17.06 9.66 -0.62
CA GLU A 125 18.20 10.18 -1.35
C GLU A 125 17.97 11.56 -1.98
N LYS A 126 16.71 12.00 -2.08
CA LYS A 126 16.33 13.32 -2.59
C LYS A 126 16.11 14.36 -1.48
N LEU A 127 16.17 13.95 -0.22
CA LEU A 127 16.00 14.84 0.92
C LEU A 127 17.36 15.39 1.40
N PRO A 128 17.38 16.62 1.95
CA PRO A 128 18.61 17.20 2.45
C PRO A 128 19.05 16.54 3.77
N GLY A 129 20.35 16.31 3.90
CA GLY A 129 20.94 15.82 5.14
C GLY A 129 20.77 14.31 5.37
N ASN A 130 21.17 13.86 6.56
CA ASN A 130 21.10 12.46 6.97
C ASN A 130 19.80 12.13 7.74
N GLU A 131 19.07 13.13 8.17
CA GLU A 131 17.82 13.03 8.89
C GLU A 131 16.90 14.17 8.44
N THR A 132 15.64 13.86 8.17
CA THR A 132 14.59 14.82 7.82
C THR A 132 13.30 14.45 8.53
N VAL A 133 12.69 15.42 9.20
CA VAL A 133 11.41 15.28 9.89
C VAL A 133 10.33 16.02 9.11
N ILE A 134 9.35 15.28 8.61
CA ILE A 134 8.23 15.81 7.85
C ILE A 134 6.97 15.69 8.70
N ARG A 135 6.28 16.81 8.93
CA ARG A 135 5.03 16.83 9.68
C ARG A 135 3.84 17.07 8.79
N PHE A 136 2.81 16.25 8.94
CA PHE A 136 1.51 16.42 8.31
C PHE A 136 0.48 16.83 9.36
N LYS A 137 -0.36 17.82 9.01
CA LYS A 137 -1.53 18.24 9.78
C LYS A 137 -2.75 18.19 8.86
N PHE A 138 -3.69 17.30 9.18
CA PHE A 138 -4.99 17.22 8.51
C PHE A 138 -6.01 18.06 9.27
N THR A 139 -6.82 18.85 8.54
CA THR A 139 -7.72 19.86 9.11
C THR A 139 -9.18 19.43 9.11
N ASP A 140 -9.50 18.32 8.49
CA ASP A 140 -10.83 17.75 8.29
C ASP A 140 -11.12 16.54 9.18
N ILE A 141 -10.19 16.16 10.04
CA ILE A 141 -10.32 15.07 11.01
C ILE A 141 -9.83 15.52 12.38
N ASP A 142 -10.45 15.04 13.45
CA ASP A 142 -10.07 15.31 14.84
C ASP A 142 -9.05 14.28 15.34
N ASP A 143 -9.37 12.99 15.18
CA ASP A 143 -8.49 11.90 15.54
C ASP A 143 -7.43 11.70 14.46
N LEU A 144 -6.20 11.38 14.88
CA LEU A 144 -5.07 11.17 13.95
C LEU A 144 -4.84 12.35 13.00
N SER A 145 -5.12 13.59 13.47
CA SER A 145 -4.95 14.80 12.67
C SER A 145 -3.49 15.23 12.47
N LYS A 146 -2.55 14.63 13.20
CA LYS A 146 -1.12 14.95 13.13
C LYS A 146 -0.30 13.69 12.95
N TRP A 147 0.62 13.74 11.99
CA TRP A 147 1.53 12.65 11.64
C TRP A 147 2.92 13.17 11.39
N TRP A 148 3.92 12.32 11.62
CA TRP A 148 5.31 12.62 11.28
C TRP A 148 5.90 11.47 10.48
N LEU A 149 6.69 11.81 9.45
CA LEU A 149 7.61 10.89 8.81
C LEU A 149 9.01 11.26 9.26
N LEU A 150 9.71 10.31 9.84
CA LEU A 150 11.12 10.42 10.21
C LEU A 150 11.94 9.68 9.17
N VAL A 151 12.70 10.41 8.39
CA VAL A 151 13.58 9.85 7.38
C VAL A 151 14.99 9.88 7.95
N SER A 152 15.64 8.72 8.05
CA SER A 152 16.99 8.58 8.59
C SER A 152 17.76 7.54 7.77
N GLY A 153 18.71 8.01 6.97
CA GLY A 153 19.32 7.16 5.92
C GLY A 153 18.25 6.64 4.97
N ASP A 154 18.23 5.33 4.74
CA ASP A 154 17.23 4.67 3.88
C ASP A 154 15.91 4.34 4.61
N ASN A 155 15.84 4.61 5.93
CA ASN A 155 14.65 4.30 6.72
C ASN A 155 13.66 5.47 6.72
N VAL A 156 12.38 5.14 6.56
CA VAL A 156 11.25 6.08 6.70
C VAL A 156 10.26 5.52 7.71
N ASP A 157 10.18 6.16 8.88
CA ASP A 157 9.30 5.74 9.96
C ASP A 157 8.08 6.65 10.08
N ILE A 158 6.90 6.07 10.36
CA ILE A 158 5.67 6.81 10.65
C ILE A 158 5.48 6.92 12.17
N CYS A 159 5.23 8.15 12.64
CA CYS A 159 4.86 8.44 14.02
C CYS A 159 3.51 9.17 14.08
N VAL A 160 2.65 8.76 15.02
CA VAL A 160 1.37 9.43 15.33
C VAL A 160 1.47 10.35 16.53
N SER A 161 2.58 10.30 17.25
CA SER A 161 2.92 11.21 18.35
C SER A 161 4.15 12.03 17.99
N ASP A 162 4.26 13.20 18.61
CA ASP A 162 5.39 14.10 18.39
C ASP A 162 6.71 13.40 18.77
N PRO A 163 7.65 13.24 17.83
CA PRO A 163 8.93 12.58 18.08
C PRO A 163 9.90 13.44 18.90
N GLY A 164 9.54 14.69 19.24
CA GLY A 164 10.40 15.63 19.99
C GLY A 164 11.61 16.13 19.21
N LYS A 165 11.54 16.11 17.88
CA LYS A 165 12.59 16.59 16.98
C LYS A 165 12.11 17.84 16.24
N ASP A 166 13.06 18.70 15.83
CA ASP A 166 12.74 19.84 14.98
C ASP A 166 12.18 19.36 13.64
N VAL A 167 11.13 20.03 13.18
CA VAL A 167 10.45 19.68 11.95
C VAL A 167 11.00 20.50 10.80
N ASP A 168 11.49 19.80 9.77
CA ASP A 168 12.10 20.44 8.59
C ASP A 168 11.05 20.84 7.56
N ILE A 169 10.00 20.02 7.39
CA ILE A 169 8.96 20.22 6.37
C ILE A 169 7.58 20.10 7.01
N TYR A 170 6.70 21.07 6.71
CA TYR A 170 5.32 21.10 7.20
C TYR A 170 4.34 21.02 6.05
N PHE A 171 3.40 20.07 6.14
CA PHE A 171 2.22 20.02 5.29
C PHE A 171 0.97 20.27 6.14
N THR A 172 0.11 21.16 5.67
CA THR A 172 -1.23 21.36 6.24
C THR A 172 -2.24 21.25 5.12
N SER A 173 -3.16 20.30 5.22
CA SER A 173 -4.12 19.98 4.17
C SER A 173 -5.33 19.27 4.76
N THR A 174 -6.32 18.95 3.93
CA THR A 174 -7.32 17.91 4.23
C THR A 174 -6.79 16.54 3.77
N VAL A 175 -7.32 15.45 4.34
CA VAL A 175 -6.99 14.09 3.90
C VAL A 175 -7.31 13.92 2.42
N LYS A 176 -8.50 14.40 2.03
CA LYS A 176 -8.96 14.34 0.63
C LYS A 176 -7.99 15.03 -0.34
N VAL A 177 -7.63 16.28 -0.06
CA VAL A 177 -6.74 17.05 -0.94
C VAL A 177 -5.38 16.39 -1.05
N MET A 178 -4.82 15.91 0.06
CA MET A 178 -3.53 15.22 0.04
C MET A 178 -3.59 13.89 -0.72
N ALA A 179 -4.68 13.13 -0.57
CA ALA A 179 -4.91 11.90 -1.33
C ALA A 179 -5.05 12.19 -2.83
N ASP A 180 -5.80 13.23 -3.20
CA ASP A 180 -5.96 13.65 -4.59
C ASP A 180 -4.62 14.06 -5.22
N VAL A 181 -3.76 14.78 -4.49
CA VAL A 181 -2.39 15.15 -4.94
C VAL A 181 -1.55 13.90 -5.12
N TRP A 182 -1.56 12.98 -4.14
CA TRP A 182 -0.80 11.73 -4.23
C TRP A 182 -1.24 10.89 -5.42
N ILE A 183 -2.56 10.71 -5.61
CA ILE A 183 -3.13 10.00 -6.75
C ILE A 183 -2.72 10.66 -8.08
N CYS A 184 -2.81 12.00 -8.19
CA CYS A 184 -2.37 12.71 -9.38
C CYS A 184 -0.89 12.47 -9.69
N LEU A 185 -0.01 12.53 -8.69
CA LEU A 185 1.42 12.28 -8.87
C LEU A 185 1.71 10.86 -9.37
N LEU A 186 0.95 9.86 -8.90
CA LEU A 186 1.12 8.48 -9.35
C LEU A 186 0.70 8.23 -10.79
N TYR A 187 -0.36 8.90 -11.25
CA TYR A 187 -1.01 8.56 -12.54
C TYR A 187 -0.85 9.64 -13.62
N THR A 188 -0.14 10.74 -13.38
CA THR A 188 0.07 11.83 -14.35
C THR A 188 1.52 11.98 -14.84
N SER A 189 2.48 11.46 -14.13
CA SER A 189 3.87 11.38 -14.59
C SER A 189 4.13 10.03 -15.23
N ASP A 190 5.24 9.86 -15.96
CA ASP A 190 5.74 8.58 -16.50
C ASP A 190 5.95 7.51 -15.39
N ALA A 191 4.99 7.38 -14.52
CA ALA A 191 4.96 6.59 -13.29
C ALA A 191 5.08 5.08 -13.51
N ALA A 192 5.03 4.62 -14.74
CA ALA A 192 5.38 3.23 -15.06
C ALA A 192 6.84 2.89 -14.70
N ASP A 193 7.74 3.89 -14.72
CA ASP A 193 9.15 3.70 -14.37
C ASP A 193 9.44 3.88 -12.86
N ASP A 194 8.56 4.58 -12.13
CA ASP A 194 8.73 4.84 -10.70
C ASP A 194 8.12 3.73 -9.80
N PHE A 195 7.31 2.83 -10.36
CA PHE A 195 6.82 1.62 -9.67
C PHE A 195 7.81 0.44 -9.69
N ALA A 196 8.97 0.60 -10.28
CA ALA A 196 10.05 -0.34 -10.11
C ALA A 196 10.61 -0.20 -8.68
N VAL A 197 9.88 -0.78 -7.72
CA VAL A 197 10.46 -1.12 -6.42
C VAL A 197 11.41 -2.29 -6.69
N VAL A 198 12.67 -1.99 -6.69
CA VAL A 198 13.75 -2.98 -6.65
C VAL A 198 13.77 -3.63 -5.28
#